data_f0e6e7a1fab1736feb6aeba9cef6589d
#
_entry.id   f0e6e7a1fab1736feb6aeba9cef6589d
#
_cell.length_a   1.000
_cell.length_b   1.000
_cell.length_c   1.000
_cell.angle_alpha   90.00
_cell.angle_beta   90.00
_cell.angle_gamma   90.00
#
_symmetry.space_group_name_H-M   'P 1'
#
loop_
_entity.id
_entity.type
_entity.pdbx_description
1 polymer ?
#
loop_
_entity_poly.entity_id
_entity_poly.type
_entity_poly.pdbx_seq_one_letter_code
_entity_poly.pdbx_strand_id
1 'polypeptide(L)'
;IKPMLVLFDDCHRPFPKVGKQPKPVKGVHNSGWKQSPGMSLVNEINENIKHPEVSRLKKFVEEILFKFSDDERILMWDIYNEPGQFGIGNKSLTLLKLAWSWALNVRPSQPLTSCLDGSVGKEVIECNTKNSDVITFHTYEGEKLQETIDRLKILERPLICTEYMAREFGSTFEFSMPIFKENKVGCFN
;
A
#
# COMPACT_ATOMS: atom_id res chain seq x y z
N ILE A 1 -12.95 -11.70 11.06
CA ILE A 1 -11.97 -11.17 10.08
C ILE A 1 -11.92 -9.65 10.27
N LYS A 2 -10.71 -9.10 10.38
CA LYS A 2 -10.49 -7.64 10.42
C LYS A 2 -9.82 -7.23 9.10
N PRO A 3 -10.35 -6.25 8.37
CA PRO A 3 -9.74 -5.76 7.13
C PRO A 3 -8.53 -4.88 7.41
N MET A 4 -7.61 -4.84 6.45
CA MET A 4 -6.69 -3.74 6.22
C MET A 4 -7.32 -2.83 5.17
N LEU A 5 -7.37 -1.53 5.44
CA LEU A 5 -8.00 -0.54 4.55
C LEU A 5 -6.92 0.30 3.86
N VAL A 6 -7.04 0.44 2.56
CA VAL A 6 -6.11 1.18 1.69
C VAL A 6 -6.69 2.54 1.36
N LEU A 7 -5.90 3.62 1.48
CA LEU A 7 -6.34 4.99 1.20
C LEU A 7 -6.02 5.42 -0.24
N PHE A 8 -4.77 5.23 -0.67
CA PHE A 8 -4.30 5.55 -2.02
C PHE A 8 -3.67 4.34 -2.70
N ASP A 9 -3.59 4.37 -4.03
CA ASP A 9 -3.09 3.26 -4.82
C ASP A 9 -2.57 3.71 -6.19
N ASP A 10 -1.35 3.30 -6.55
CA ASP A 10 -0.75 3.56 -7.87
C ASP A 10 -0.87 2.37 -8.83
N CYS A 11 -1.57 1.28 -8.43
CA CYS A 11 -1.64 0.09 -9.25
C CYS A 11 -2.70 0.15 -10.35
N HIS A 12 -2.39 -0.55 -11.44
CA HIS A 12 -3.24 -0.81 -12.59
C HIS A 12 -3.63 0.43 -13.38
N ARG A 13 -4.91 0.70 -13.58
CA ARG A 13 -5.40 1.69 -14.57
C ARG A 13 -5.10 3.13 -14.16
N PRO A 14 -4.13 3.80 -14.81
CA PRO A 14 -3.56 5.07 -14.33
C PRO A 14 -4.49 6.28 -14.46
N PHE A 15 -5.55 6.17 -15.29
CA PHE A 15 -6.46 7.27 -15.57
C PHE A 15 -7.88 6.93 -15.09
N PRO A 16 -8.15 7.02 -13.77
CA PRO A 16 -9.47 6.75 -13.23
C PRO A 16 -10.47 7.81 -13.69
N LYS A 17 -11.72 7.37 -13.87
CA LYS A 17 -12.85 8.28 -14.12
C LYS A 17 -13.77 8.24 -12.92
N VAL A 18 -14.28 9.42 -12.52
CA VAL A 18 -15.30 9.51 -11.47
C VAL A 18 -16.56 8.76 -11.91
N GLY A 19 -17.16 8.02 -10.99
CA GLY A 19 -18.41 7.31 -11.23
C GLY A 19 -18.35 5.84 -10.87
N LYS A 20 -19.29 5.06 -11.38
CA LYS A 20 -19.39 3.62 -11.10
C LYS A 20 -18.18 2.87 -11.65
N GLN A 21 -17.57 2.04 -10.82
CA GLN A 21 -16.48 1.15 -11.24
C GLN A 21 -16.98 0.16 -12.31
N PRO A 22 -16.14 -0.16 -13.32
CA PRO A 22 -16.48 -1.16 -14.32
C PRO A 22 -16.60 -2.53 -13.69
N LYS A 23 -17.43 -3.40 -14.27
CA LYS A 23 -17.49 -4.79 -13.84
C LYS A 23 -16.16 -5.49 -14.16
N PRO A 24 -15.64 -6.33 -13.27
CA PRO A 24 -14.46 -7.13 -13.55
C PRO A 24 -14.67 -8.05 -14.75
N VAL A 25 -13.63 -8.23 -15.54
CA VAL A 25 -13.60 -9.19 -16.64
C VAL A 25 -13.04 -10.51 -16.13
N LYS A 26 -13.80 -11.60 -16.26
CA LYS A 26 -13.39 -12.91 -15.77
C LYS A 26 -12.05 -13.34 -16.40
N GLY A 27 -11.12 -13.81 -15.58
CA GLY A 27 -9.78 -14.25 -16.02
C GLY A 27 -8.80 -13.12 -16.36
N VAL A 28 -9.19 -11.85 -16.14
CA VAL A 28 -8.30 -10.70 -16.31
C VAL A 28 -8.01 -10.10 -14.94
N HIS A 29 -6.76 -10.20 -14.52
CA HIS A 29 -6.29 -9.72 -13.22
C HIS A 29 -6.64 -8.24 -13.00
N ASN A 30 -7.25 -7.94 -11.86
CA ASN A 30 -7.64 -6.59 -11.43
C ASN A 30 -8.29 -5.71 -12.51
N SER A 31 -9.08 -6.33 -13.42
CA SER A 31 -9.65 -5.64 -14.59
C SER A 31 -10.62 -4.49 -14.26
N GLY A 32 -11.19 -4.49 -13.04
CA GLY A 32 -12.01 -3.40 -12.52
C GLY A 32 -11.26 -2.38 -11.68
N TRP A 33 -10.01 -2.66 -11.31
CA TRP A 33 -9.22 -1.83 -10.41
C TRP A 33 -8.76 -0.53 -11.07
N LYS A 34 -8.65 0.53 -10.30
CA LYS A 34 -8.19 1.84 -10.78
C LYS A 34 -7.36 2.52 -9.72
N GLN A 35 -6.36 3.28 -10.16
CA GLN A 35 -5.55 4.11 -9.28
C GLN A 35 -6.40 5.13 -8.52
N SER A 36 -5.94 5.50 -7.34
CA SER A 36 -6.50 6.54 -6.50
C SER A 36 -5.35 7.35 -5.86
N PRO A 37 -5.22 8.64 -6.17
CA PRO A 37 -6.10 9.46 -6.97
C PRO A 37 -5.89 9.34 -8.49
N GLY A 38 -4.82 8.68 -8.94
CA GLY A 38 -4.48 8.47 -10.34
C GLY A 38 -3.31 9.31 -10.83
N MET A 39 -2.58 8.77 -11.83
CA MET A 39 -1.29 9.29 -12.32
C MET A 39 -1.32 10.78 -12.68
N SER A 40 -2.38 11.28 -13.32
CA SER A 40 -2.45 12.70 -13.69
C SER A 40 -2.36 13.58 -12.46
N LEU A 41 -3.20 13.33 -11.45
CA LEU A 41 -3.21 14.15 -10.24
C LEU A 41 -1.92 13.99 -9.40
N VAL A 42 -1.35 12.79 -9.36
CA VAL A 42 -0.06 12.56 -8.70
C VAL A 42 1.04 13.40 -9.35
N ASN A 43 1.10 13.46 -10.69
CA ASN A 43 2.07 14.29 -11.41
C ASN A 43 1.83 15.78 -11.14
N GLU A 44 0.59 16.26 -11.20
CA GLU A 44 0.23 17.66 -10.96
C GLU A 44 0.60 18.10 -9.52
N ILE A 45 0.38 17.25 -8.53
CA ILE A 45 0.77 17.50 -7.12
C ILE A 45 2.30 17.50 -6.98
N ASN A 46 3.00 16.60 -7.69
CA ASN A 46 4.45 16.57 -7.66
C ASN A 46 5.07 17.84 -8.25
N GLU A 47 4.45 18.41 -9.29
CA GLU A 47 4.88 19.69 -9.89
C GLU A 47 4.47 20.90 -9.04
N ASN A 48 3.33 20.83 -8.38
CA ASN A 48 2.79 21.92 -7.55
C ASN A 48 2.13 21.40 -6.27
N ILE A 49 2.87 21.41 -5.18
CA ILE A 49 2.37 20.98 -3.85
C ILE A 49 1.19 21.83 -3.34
N LYS A 50 0.96 23.01 -3.92
CA LYS A 50 -0.18 23.89 -3.60
C LYS A 50 -1.38 23.63 -4.53
N HIS A 51 -1.39 22.54 -5.30
CA HIS A 51 -2.50 22.16 -6.15
C HIS A 51 -3.81 22.12 -5.34
N PRO A 52 -4.94 22.68 -5.85
CA PRO A 52 -6.20 22.78 -5.10
C PRO A 52 -6.70 21.45 -4.53
N GLU A 53 -6.51 20.35 -5.27
CA GLU A 53 -6.91 19.00 -4.83
C GLU A 53 -6.18 18.50 -3.59
N VAL A 54 -5.01 19.06 -3.26
CA VAL A 54 -4.27 18.67 -2.03
C VAL A 54 -5.14 18.88 -0.79
N SER A 55 -5.88 19.97 -0.71
CA SER A 55 -6.79 20.25 0.41
C SER A 55 -7.93 19.23 0.49
N ARG A 56 -8.48 18.81 -0.67
CA ARG A 56 -9.52 17.78 -0.72
C ARG A 56 -8.99 16.40 -0.30
N LEU A 57 -7.80 16.02 -0.78
CA LEU A 57 -7.18 14.75 -0.40
C LEU A 57 -6.80 14.73 1.08
N LYS A 58 -6.30 15.86 1.61
CA LYS A 58 -6.04 16.01 3.04
C LYS A 58 -7.30 15.76 3.86
N LYS A 59 -8.37 16.45 3.52
CA LYS A 59 -9.68 16.29 4.18
C LYS A 59 -10.16 14.84 4.13
N PHE A 60 -10.05 14.19 2.98
CA PHE A 60 -10.41 12.78 2.82
C PHE A 60 -9.64 11.87 3.79
N VAL A 61 -8.31 12.00 3.83
CA VAL A 61 -7.47 11.17 4.72
C VAL A 61 -7.79 11.43 6.19
N GLU A 62 -7.80 12.71 6.59
CA GLU A 62 -8.00 13.09 8.00
C GLU A 62 -9.40 12.72 8.49
N GLU A 63 -10.46 12.95 7.70
CA GLU A 63 -11.84 12.63 8.11
C GLU A 63 -12.08 11.12 8.23
N ILE A 64 -11.55 10.31 7.30
CA ILE A 64 -11.70 8.86 7.37
C ILE A 64 -10.95 8.30 8.58
N LEU A 65 -9.68 8.65 8.74
CA LEU A 65 -8.87 8.17 9.84
C LEU A 65 -9.44 8.62 11.19
N PHE A 66 -9.89 9.86 11.30
CA PHE A 66 -10.53 10.39 12.52
C PHE A 66 -11.83 9.66 12.85
N LYS A 67 -12.70 9.47 11.83
CA LYS A 67 -14.02 8.83 12.04
C LYS A 67 -13.90 7.39 12.52
N PHE A 68 -12.85 6.68 12.13
CA PHE A 68 -12.64 5.27 12.44
C PHE A 68 -11.42 5.04 13.34
N SER A 69 -10.91 6.09 14.02
CA SER A 69 -9.67 6.04 14.79
C SER A 69 -9.63 4.97 15.88
N ASP A 70 -10.79 4.62 16.43
CA ASP A 70 -10.93 3.63 17.51
C ASP A 70 -11.80 2.43 17.11
N ASP A 71 -12.03 2.23 15.79
CA ASP A 71 -12.86 1.13 15.32
C ASP A 71 -12.09 -0.20 15.35
N GLU A 72 -12.37 -1.02 16.35
CA GLU A 72 -11.73 -2.33 16.57
C GLU A 72 -11.97 -3.34 15.45
N ARG A 73 -12.87 -3.07 14.51
CA ARG A 73 -13.11 -3.92 13.34
C ARG A 73 -12.01 -3.77 12.29
N ILE A 74 -11.26 -2.67 12.31
CA ILE A 74 -10.15 -2.40 11.38
C ILE A 74 -8.86 -2.91 12.00
N LEU A 75 -8.10 -3.70 11.24
CA LEU A 75 -6.81 -4.23 11.68
C LEU A 75 -5.72 -3.15 11.60
N MET A 76 -5.62 -2.51 10.44
CA MET A 76 -4.60 -1.49 10.14
C MET A 76 -5.00 -0.67 8.92
N TRP A 77 -4.26 0.40 8.66
CA TRP A 77 -4.40 1.26 7.50
C TRP A 77 -3.17 1.18 6.61
N ASP A 78 -3.36 0.91 5.33
CA ASP A 78 -2.36 1.13 4.29
C ASP A 78 -2.55 2.53 3.71
N ILE A 79 -1.55 3.38 3.94
CA ILE A 79 -1.63 4.78 3.54
C ILE A 79 -1.55 4.94 2.03
N TYR A 80 -0.72 4.09 1.38
CA TYR A 80 -0.56 4.13 -0.06
C TYR A 80 -0.07 2.78 -0.58
N ASN A 81 -0.94 2.07 -1.30
CA ASN A 81 -0.58 0.80 -1.92
C ASN A 81 0.35 1.02 -3.11
N GLU A 82 1.48 0.33 -3.09
CA GLU A 82 2.48 0.28 -4.17
C GLU A 82 2.81 1.65 -4.80
N PRO A 83 3.15 2.69 -3.99
CA PRO A 83 3.46 4.00 -4.54
C PRO A 83 4.64 3.93 -5.52
N GLY A 84 4.48 4.61 -6.66
CA GLY A 84 5.48 4.67 -7.73
C GLY A 84 5.33 3.62 -8.82
N GLN A 85 4.40 2.67 -8.71
CA GLN A 85 4.13 1.68 -9.75
C GLN A 85 3.65 2.30 -11.07
N PHE A 86 3.58 1.50 -12.12
CA PHE A 86 3.11 1.87 -13.46
C PHE A 86 3.81 3.09 -14.07
N GLY A 87 5.12 3.21 -13.80
CA GLY A 87 5.97 4.26 -14.39
C GLY A 87 5.87 5.63 -13.70
N ILE A 88 5.18 5.72 -12.56
CA ILE A 88 5.11 6.96 -11.77
C ILE A 88 6.45 7.22 -11.06
N GLY A 89 7.05 6.19 -10.47
CA GLY A 89 8.34 6.28 -9.78
C GLY A 89 8.32 7.30 -8.64
N ASN A 90 9.42 8.02 -8.47
CA ASN A 90 9.57 9.04 -7.41
C ASN A 90 8.56 10.20 -7.47
N LYS A 91 7.76 10.34 -8.53
CA LYS A 91 6.72 11.36 -8.59
C LYS A 91 5.62 11.14 -7.55
N SER A 92 5.41 9.91 -7.09
CA SER A 92 4.49 9.60 -5.98
C SER A 92 4.99 10.12 -4.63
N LEU A 93 6.27 10.41 -4.49
CA LEU A 93 6.88 10.77 -3.20
C LEU A 93 6.25 12.01 -2.56
N THR A 94 5.89 13.01 -3.37
CA THR A 94 5.27 14.25 -2.86
C THR A 94 3.92 13.94 -2.20
N LEU A 95 3.03 13.24 -2.88
CA LEU A 95 1.73 12.84 -2.31
C LEU A 95 1.91 11.87 -1.15
N LEU A 96 2.83 10.92 -1.24
CA LEU A 96 3.14 9.96 -0.18
C LEU A 96 3.55 10.68 1.12
N LYS A 97 4.46 11.65 1.05
CA LYS A 97 4.88 12.44 2.22
C LYS A 97 3.72 13.23 2.83
N LEU A 98 2.87 13.81 1.99
CA LEU A 98 1.67 14.51 2.44
C LEU A 98 0.71 13.54 3.13
N ALA A 99 0.42 12.39 2.51
CA ALA A 99 -0.47 11.37 3.07
C ALA A 99 0.01 10.87 4.44
N TRP A 100 1.30 10.56 4.56
CA TRP A 100 1.92 10.22 5.84
C TRP A 100 1.79 11.34 6.87
N SER A 101 2.06 12.60 6.49
CA SER A 101 1.91 13.74 7.39
C SER A 101 0.47 13.88 7.91
N TRP A 102 -0.53 13.73 7.04
CA TRP A 102 -1.94 13.79 7.43
C TRP A 102 -2.35 12.64 8.33
N ALA A 103 -1.92 11.43 7.99
CA ALA A 103 -2.23 10.23 8.78
C ALA A 103 -1.59 10.27 10.18
N LEU A 104 -0.32 10.69 10.27
CA LEU A 104 0.38 10.84 11.54
C LEU A 104 -0.19 11.99 12.41
N ASN A 105 -0.77 13.01 11.79
CA ASN A 105 -1.44 14.10 12.50
C ASN A 105 -2.74 13.63 13.19
N VAL A 106 -3.49 12.74 12.56
CA VAL A 106 -4.69 12.12 13.18
C VAL A 106 -4.27 11.03 14.16
N ARG A 107 -3.31 10.19 13.78
CA ARG A 107 -2.77 9.09 14.58
C ARG A 107 -3.84 8.17 15.17
N PRO A 108 -4.56 7.40 14.35
CA PRO A 108 -5.56 6.45 14.85
C PRO A 108 -4.92 5.38 15.75
N SER A 109 -5.73 4.67 16.52
CA SER A 109 -5.26 3.57 17.38
C SER A 109 -4.75 2.36 16.58
N GLN A 110 -5.24 2.17 15.36
CA GLN A 110 -4.77 1.12 14.48
C GLN A 110 -3.39 1.45 13.91
N PRO A 111 -2.54 0.43 13.66
CA PRO A 111 -1.25 0.62 12.99
C PRO A 111 -1.39 1.23 11.60
N LEU A 112 -0.41 2.05 11.24
CA LEU A 112 -0.26 2.63 9.90
C LEU A 112 0.87 1.93 9.16
N THR A 113 0.67 1.67 7.89
CA THR A 113 1.68 1.07 7.01
C THR A 113 1.61 1.62 5.59
N SER A 114 2.60 1.37 4.80
CA SER A 114 2.61 1.39 3.33
C SER A 114 3.71 0.43 2.88
N CYS A 115 3.41 -0.42 1.91
CA CYS A 115 4.30 -1.53 1.58
C CYS A 115 5.69 -1.06 1.14
N LEU A 116 6.73 -1.85 1.49
CA LEU A 116 8.11 -1.60 1.08
C LEU A 116 8.39 -2.25 -0.28
N ASP A 117 8.29 -3.58 -0.35
CA ASP A 117 8.33 -4.26 -1.64
C ASP A 117 6.96 -4.16 -2.31
N GLY A 118 6.96 -3.88 -3.59
CA GLY A 118 5.81 -3.39 -4.33
C GLY A 118 5.91 -1.88 -4.61
N SER A 119 6.50 -1.10 -3.70
CA SER A 119 6.80 0.32 -3.93
C SER A 119 7.99 0.52 -4.87
N VAL A 120 7.99 1.62 -5.63
CA VAL A 120 9.04 1.96 -6.59
C VAL A 120 9.69 3.31 -6.28
N GLY A 121 11.01 3.29 -6.18
CA GLY A 121 11.82 4.46 -5.89
C GLY A 121 12.45 4.39 -4.50
N LYS A 122 13.76 4.71 -4.44
CA LYS A 122 14.53 4.62 -3.20
C LYS A 122 13.94 5.50 -2.10
N GLU A 123 13.64 6.75 -2.41
CA GLU A 123 13.09 7.71 -1.46
C GLU A 123 11.66 7.38 -1.04
N VAL A 124 10.90 6.72 -1.90
CA VAL A 124 9.56 6.19 -1.58
C VAL A 124 9.68 5.09 -0.53
N ILE A 125 10.56 4.12 -0.75
CA ILE A 125 10.81 3.01 0.18
C ILE A 125 11.35 3.54 1.52
N GLU A 126 12.29 4.49 1.51
CA GLU A 126 12.81 5.13 2.72
C GLU A 126 11.72 5.86 3.50
N CYS A 127 10.80 6.55 2.81
CA CYS A 127 9.66 7.22 3.42
C CYS A 127 8.73 6.21 4.12
N ASN A 128 8.39 5.11 3.45
CA ASN A 128 7.57 4.04 4.03
C ASN A 128 8.28 3.36 5.19
N THR A 129 9.56 3.02 5.03
CA THR A 129 10.37 2.42 6.08
C THR A 129 10.38 3.27 7.35
N LYS A 130 10.50 4.58 7.22
CA LYS A 130 10.55 5.50 8.36
C LYS A 130 9.24 5.58 9.12
N ASN A 131 8.11 5.59 8.42
CA ASN A 131 6.82 5.97 8.98
C ASN A 131 5.90 4.78 9.34
N SER A 132 6.12 3.58 8.78
CA SER A 132 5.27 2.41 9.03
C SER A 132 5.44 1.87 10.45
N ASP A 133 4.35 1.58 11.15
CA ASP A 133 4.35 0.88 12.44
C ASP A 133 4.62 -0.62 12.25
N VAL A 134 4.07 -1.17 11.20
CA VAL A 134 4.22 -2.56 10.75
C VAL A 134 4.82 -2.54 9.35
N ILE A 135 5.81 -3.37 9.11
CA ILE A 135 6.40 -3.48 7.78
C ILE A 135 5.53 -4.40 6.92
N THR A 136 4.92 -3.86 5.90
CA THR A 136 4.21 -4.65 4.90
C THR A 136 5.03 -4.77 3.62
N PHE A 137 4.85 -5.89 2.92
CA PHE A 137 5.57 -6.17 1.68
C PHE A 137 4.76 -7.08 0.77
N HIS A 138 5.07 -7.03 -0.53
CA HIS A 138 4.51 -7.89 -1.55
C HIS A 138 5.61 -8.77 -2.15
N THR A 139 5.33 -10.04 -2.37
CA THR A 139 6.25 -10.94 -3.07
C THR A 139 5.49 -12.04 -3.79
N TYR A 140 5.50 -11.98 -5.09
CA TYR A 140 4.80 -12.94 -5.93
C TYR A 140 5.68 -14.09 -6.42
N GLU A 141 7.00 -13.97 -6.28
CA GLU A 141 7.98 -15.00 -6.63
C GLU A 141 8.28 -15.82 -5.37
N GLY A 142 7.77 -17.07 -5.31
CA GLY A 142 7.91 -17.93 -4.12
C GLY A 142 9.35 -18.08 -3.66
N GLU A 143 10.29 -18.30 -4.60
CA GLU A 143 11.71 -18.49 -4.30
C GLU A 143 12.38 -17.29 -3.61
N LYS A 144 11.85 -16.07 -3.80
CA LYS A 144 12.37 -14.85 -3.17
C LYS A 144 11.79 -14.58 -1.78
N LEU A 145 10.78 -15.33 -1.35
CA LEU A 145 10.06 -15.07 -0.11
C LEU A 145 10.98 -15.05 1.11
N GLN A 146 11.83 -16.08 1.28
CA GLN A 146 12.71 -16.17 2.44
C GLN A 146 13.75 -15.04 2.45
N GLU A 147 14.37 -14.75 1.32
CA GLU A 147 15.34 -13.64 1.17
C GLU A 147 14.70 -12.29 1.53
N THR A 148 13.48 -12.05 1.06
CA THR A 148 12.73 -10.83 1.38
C THR A 148 12.46 -10.70 2.87
N ILE A 149 12.02 -11.78 3.52
CA ILE A 149 11.78 -11.80 4.96
C ILE A 149 13.07 -11.52 5.73
N ASP A 150 14.18 -12.18 5.39
CA ASP A 150 15.47 -12.02 6.09
C ASP A 150 15.98 -10.58 5.98
N ARG A 151 15.85 -9.97 4.80
CA ARG A 151 16.20 -8.56 4.58
C ARG A 151 15.33 -7.60 5.41
N LEU A 152 14.03 -7.85 5.50
CA LEU A 152 13.10 -6.97 6.20
C LEU A 152 13.14 -7.13 7.73
N LYS A 153 13.52 -8.30 8.25
CA LYS A 153 13.68 -8.53 9.69
C LYS A 153 14.70 -7.59 10.36
N ILE A 154 15.68 -7.09 9.60
CA ILE A 154 16.69 -6.13 10.09
C ILE A 154 16.03 -4.84 10.61
N LEU A 155 14.81 -4.53 10.16
CA LEU A 155 14.06 -3.35 10.60
C LEU A 155 13.45 -3.49 12.00
N GLU A 156 13.51 -4.69 12.63
CA GLU A 156 13.06 -4.99 14.00
C GLU A 156 11.61 -4.56 14.28
N ARG A 157 10.74 -4.64 13.27
CA ARG A 157 9.30 -4.37 13.37
C ARG A 157 8.49 -5.59 12.94
N PRO A 158 7.22 -5.72 13.38
CA PRO A 158 6.34 -6.79 12.89
C PRO A 158 6.28 -6.79 11.36
N LEU A 159 6.32 -7.99 10.75
CA LEU A 159 6.24 -8.17 9.31
C LEU A 159 4.91 -8.78 8.90
N ILE A 160 4.30 -8.25 7.85
CA ILE A 160 3.11 -8.81 7.22
C ILE A 160 3.30 -8.79 5.69
N CYS A 161 3.17 -9.97 5.07
CA CYS A 161 3.07 -10.06 3.62
C CYS A 161 1.62 -9.83 3.21
N THR A 162 1.36 -8.72 2.55
CA THR A 162 -0.01 -8.32 2.21
C THR A 162 -0.47 -8.80 0.84
N GLU A 163 0.47 -9.21 -0.02
CA GLU A 163 0.18 -9.81 -1.32
C GLU A 163 1.26 -10.84 -1.69
N TYR A 164 0.88 -12.10 -1.97
CA TYR A 164 1.88 -13.13 -2.29
C TYR A 164 1.42 -14.22 -3.27
N MET A 165 0.11 -14.47 -3.40
CA MET A 165 -0.35 -15.60 -4.20
C MET A 165 -0.20 -15.38 -5.71
N ALA A 166 0.73 -16.13 -6.31
CA ALA A 166 0.92 -16.18 -7.76
C ALA A 166 1.43 -17.58 -8.16
N ARG A 167 0.51 -18.52 -8.41
CA ARG A 167 0.83 -19.94 -8.68
C ARG A 167 1.78 -20.12 -9.82
N GLU A 168 1.68 -19.31 -10.86
CA GLU A 168 2.54 -19.33 -12.05
C GLU A 168 4.00 -18.92 -11.75
N PHE A 169 4.24 -18.23 -10.63
CA PHE A 169 5.56 -17.84 -10.15
C PHE A 169 6.00 -18.62 -8.90
N GLY A 170 5.39 -19.78 -8.66
CA GLY A 170 5.74 -20.66 -7.56
C GLY A 170 5.26 -20.22 -6.17
N SER A 171 4.58 -19.06 -6.07
CA SER A 171 3.98 -18.62 -4.82
C SER A 171 2.62 -19.28 -4.62
N THR A 172 2.60 -20.35 -3.81
CA THR A 172 1.42 -21.14 -3.49
C THR A 172 1.23 -21.23 -1.98
N PHE A 173 0.07 -21.69 -1.53
CA PHE A 173 -0.15 -21.90 -0.09
C PHE A 173 0.82 -22.95 0.48
N GLU A 174 1.01 -24.04 -0.24
CA GLU A 174 1.87 -25.15 0.18
C GLU A 174 3.33 -24.71 0.33
N PHE A 175 3.80 -23.82 -0.54
CA PHE A 175 5.15 -23.28 -0.50
C PHE A 175 5.30 -22.15 0.54
N SER A 176 4.40 -21.18 0.52
CA SER A 176 4.59 -19.92 1.25
C SER A 176 4.18 -20.00 2.72
N MET A 177 3.09 -20.72 3.06
CA MET A 177 2.58 -20.78 4.43
C MET A 177 3.56 -21.37 5.46
N PRO A 178 4.32 -22.45 5.16
CA PRO A 178 5.34 -22.93 6.08
C PRO A 178 6.41 -21.88 6.39
N ILE A 179 6.87 -21.13 5.36
CA ILE A 179 7.87 -20.07 5.50
C ILE A 179 7.33 -18.94 6.37
N PHE A 180 6.11 -18.45 6.12
CA PHE A 180 5.48 -17.44 6.98
C PHE A 180 5.37 -17.89 8.43
N LYS A 181 4.92 -19.12 8.67
CA LYS A 181 4.77 -19.67 10.01
C LYS A 181 6.12 -19.77 10.75
N GLU A 182 7.15 -20.33 10.12
CA GLU A 182 8.49 -20.46 10.69
C GLU A 182 9.08 -19.09 11.05
N ASN A 183 8.88 -18.12 10.20
CA ASN A 183 9.39 -16.76 10.35
C ASN A 183 8.51 -15.85 11.22
N LYS A 184 7.35 -16.32 11.68
CA LYS A 184 6.34 -15.54 12.44
C LYS A 184 5.87 -14.28 11.69
N VAL A 185 5.72 -14.40 10.38
CA VAL A 185 5.23 -13.34 9.49
C VAL A 185 3.74 -13.52 9.28
N GLY A 186 2.96 -12.44 9.45
CA GLY A 186 1.55 -12.42 9.06
C GLY A 186 1.40 -12.42 7.53
N CYS A 187 0.29 -12.93 7.02
CA CYS A 187 0.02 -12.86 5.59
C CYS A 187 -1.48 -12.68 5.30
N PHE A 188 -1.74 -12.00 4.19
CA PHE A 188 -3.06 -11.83 3.59
C PHE A 188 -3.09 -12.52 2.22
N ASN A 189 -4.29 -12.92 1.80
CA ASN A 189 -4.55 -13.43 0.46
C ASN A 189 -5.94 -12.96 0.01
#